data_340aebfe2811a1723e422abb0166465e
#
_entry.id   340aebfe2811a1723e422abb0166465e
#
_cell.length_a   1.000
_cell.length_b   1.000
_cell.length_c   1.000
_cell.angle_alpha   90.00
_cell.angle_beta   90.00
_cell.angle_gamma   90.00
#
_symmetry.space_group_name_H-M   'P 1'
#
loop_
_entity.id
_entity.type
_entity.pdbx_description
1 polymer ?
#
loop_
_entity_poly.entity_id
_entity_poly.type
_entity_poly.pdbx_seq_one_letter_code
_entity_poly.pdbx_strand_id
1 'polypeptide(L)'
;AAGLVFTLYKKTRTFGICILTALVFEVLSCNVILKPLVARPRPFTSDPARILLIPRPEDYSFPSGHTAVSFAAASAAWFMKKRKTGVAFGAVACLIAFSRLYLYVHYPTDVLGGMVFGILAGYVGYLIVKFLEAKLSGRKNAGNQIRRHEEIPARKFRSGSYERGRTMEKKPGMSLSLSF
;
A
#
# COMPACT_ATOMS: atom_id res chain seq x y z
N ALA A 1 -3.14 -14.71 -2.50
CA ALA A 1 -3.19 -14.62 -3.97
C ALA A 1 -3.50 -13.21 -4.48
N ALA A 2 -4.63 -12.57 -4.09
CA ALA A 2 -5.05 -11.27 -4.67
C ALA A 2 -3.99 -10.15 -4.54
N GLY A 3 -3.40 -9.96 -3.34
CA GLY A 3 -2.36 -8.94 -3.12
C GLY A 3 -1.16 -9.11 -4.07
N LEU A 4 -0.73 -10.34 -4.29
CA LEU A 4 0.38 -10.64 -5.20
C LEU A 4 0.04 -10.29 -6.65
N VAL A 5 -1.16 -10.65 -7.11
CA VAL A 5 -1.62 -10.32 -8.47
C VAL A 5 -1.61 -8.80 -8.70
N PHE A 6 -2.12 -8.01 -7.73
CA PHE A 6 -2.12 -6.55 -7.85
C PHE A 6 -0.73 -5.92 -7.85
N THR A 7 0.29 -6.58 -7.27
CA THR A 7 1.68 -6.07 -7.30
C THR A 7 2.35 -6.23 -8.66
N LEU A 8 1.91 -7.18 -9.48
CA LEU A 8 2.48 -7.46 -10.81
C LEU A 8 2.15 -6.34 -11.81
N TYR A 9 1.01 -5.67 -11.67
CA TYR A 9 0.59 -4.61 -12.57
C TYR A 9 1.02 -3.23 -12.06
N LYS A 10 1.76 -2.44 -12.86
CA LYS A 10 2.28 -1.12 -12.48
C LYS A 10 1.20 -0.17 -11.94
N LYS A 11 -0.02 -0.17 -12.51
CA LYS A 11 -1.15 0.70 -12.09
C LYS A 11 -1.74 0.34 -10.72
N THR A 12 -1.60 -0.90 -10.28
CA THR A 12 -2.18 -1.40 -9.02
C THR A 12 -1.13 -1.81 -8.01
N ARG A 13 0.15 -1.64 -8.33
CA ARG A 13 1.28 -2.10 -7.52
C ARG A 13 1.24 -1.58 -6.08
N THR A 14 1.04 -0.29 -5.89
CA THR A 14 0.94 0.31 -4.54
C THR A 14 -0.22 -0.28 -3.75
N PHE A 15 -1.35 -0.53 -4.40
CA PHE A 15 -2.50 -1.17 -3.78
C PHE A 15 -2.18 -2.63 -3.38
N GLY A 16 -1.52 -3.38 -4.26
CA GLY A 16 -1.06 -4.74 -3.94
C GLY A 16 -0.11 -4.78 -2.75
N ILE A 17 0.87 -3.86 -2.72
CA ILE A 17 1.81 -3.73 -1.59
C ILE A 17 1.05 -3.41 -0.29
N CYS A 18 0.03 -2.54 -0.34
CA CYS A 18 -0.78 -2.21 0.83
C CYS A 18 -1.49 -3.45 1.40
N ILE A 19 -2.12 -4.27 0.53
CA ILE A 19 -2.75 -5.53 0.95
C ILE A 19 -1.71 -6.45 1.57
N LEU A 20 -0.56 -6.67 0.93
CA LEU A 20 0.47 -7.57 1.44
C LEU A 20 1.01 -7.11 2.79
N THR A 21 1.27 -5.81 2.96
CA THR A 21 1.72 -5.24 4.23
C THR A 21 0.66 -5.44 5.33
N ALA A 22 -0.62 -5.22 5.01
CA ALA A 22 -1.72 -5.46 5.94
C ALA A 22 -1.81 -6.93 6.36
N LEU A 23 -1.65 -7.86 5.41
CA LEU A 23 -1.68 -9.29 5.67
C LEU A 23 -0.50 -9.76 6.53
N VAL A 24 0.70 -9.26 6.25
CA VAL A 24 1.89 -9.58 7.07
C VAL A 24 1.69 -9.09 8.50
N PHE A 25 1.22 -7.85 8.66
CA PHE A 25 0.96 -7.29 9.98
C PHE A 25 -0.13 -8.09 10.74
N GLU A 26 -1.20 -8.48 10.03
CA GLU A 26 -2.27 -9.30 10.61
C GLU A 26 -1.74 -10.66 11.09
N VAL A 27 -1.01 -11.40 10.23
CA VAL A 27 -0.47 -12.71 10.57
C VAL A 27 0.46 -12.63 11.79
N LEU A 28 1.33 -11.63 11.84
CA LEU A 28 2.24 -11.43 12.97
C LEU A 28 1.47 -11.09 14.26
N SER A 29 0.54 -10.16 14.21
CA SER A 29 -0.20 -9.73 15.39
C SER A 29 -1.22 -10.77 15.87
N CYS A 30 -2.00 -11.35 14.97
CA CYS A 30 -3.07 -12.29 15.36
C CYS A 30 -2.55 -13.71 15.57
N ASN A 31 -1.84 -14.29 14.60
CA ASN A 31 -1.48 -15.69 14.69
C ASN A 31 -0.23 -15.95 15.53
N VAL A 32 0.77 -15.05 15.50
CA VAL A 32 2.03 -15.27 16.24
C VAL A 32 1.93 -14.72 17.67
N ILE A 33 1.24 -13.60 17.88
CA ILE A 33 1.22 -12.94 19.20
C ILE A 33 -0.09 -13.26 19.96
N LEU A 34 -1.24 -12.89 19.37
CA LEU A 34 -2.53 -12.93 20.11
C LEU A 34 -3.03 -14.35 20.37
N LYS A 35 -2.90 -15.27 19.42
CA LYS A 35 -3.36 -16.66 19.62
C LYS A 35 -2.67 -17.35 20.79
N PRO A 36 -1.34 -17.39 20.90
CA PRO A 36 -0.68 -18.01 22.03
C PRO A 36 -0.89 -17.23 23.35
N LEU A 37 -1.04 -15.90 23.26
CA LEU A 37 -1.26 -15.07 24.46
C LEU A 37 -2.65 -15.33 25.10
N VAL A 38 -3.69 -15.44 24.29
CA VAL A 38 -5.07 -15.68 24.77
C VAL A 38 -5.32 -17.17 25.02
N ALA A 39 -4.68 -18.05 24.24
CA ALA A 39 -4.72 -19.51 24.32
C ALA A 39 -6.14 -20.08 24.47
N ARG A 40 -7.15 -19.47 23.80
CA ARG A 40 -8.55 -19.86 23.91
C ARG A 40 -8.82 -21.21 23.23
N PRO A 41 -9.41 -22.20 23.92
CA PRO A 41 -9.83 -23.46 23.30
C PRO A 41 -10.94 -23.21 22.29
N ARG A 42 -11.06 -24.09 21.29
CA ARG A 42 -12.10 -23.99 20.25
C ARG A 42 -13.43 -24.57 20.72
N PRO A 43 -14.56 -24.14 20.13
CA PRO A 43 -15.89 -24.62 20.53
C PRO A 43 -16.04 -26.16 20.50
N PHE A 44 -15.46 -26.81 19.50
CA PHE A 44 -15.55 -28.27 19.34
C PHE A 44 -14.78 -29.06 20.42
N THR A 45 -13.88 -28.44 21.17
CA THR A 45 -13.19 -29.12 22.28
C THR A 45 -14.10 -29.43 23.44
N SER A 46 -15.20 -28.65 23.59
CA SER A 46 -16.23 -28.87 24.59
C SER A 46 -17.28 -29.93 24.18
N ASP A 47 -17.26 -30.32 22.90
CA ASP A 47 -18.18 -31.35 22.34
C ASP A 47 -17.38 -32.33 21.46
N PRO A 48 -16.64 -33.27 22.05
CA PRO A 48 -15.75 -34.19 21.31
C PRO A 48 -16.51 -35.13 20.35
N ALA A 49 -17.79 -35.39 20.60
CA ALA A 49 -18.63 -36.26 19.77
C ALA A 49 -19.08 -35.57 18.48
N ARG A 50 -18.94 -34.25 18.39
CA ARG A 50 -19.33 -33.49 17.19
C ARG A 50 -18.45 -33.78 15.99
N ILE A 51 -19.07 -34.23 14.91
CA ILE A 51 -18.40 -34.42 13.61
C ILE A 51 -18.27 -33.04 12.94
N LEU A 52 -17.03 -32.62 12.66
CA LEU A 52 -16.76 -31.40 11.93
C LEU A 52 -16.75 -31.69 10.43
N LEU A 53 -17.19 -30.69 9.64
CA LEU A 53 -17.16 -30.74 8.17
C LEU A 53 -15.77 -30.50 7.58
N ILE A 54 -14.81 -30.10 8.42
CA ILE A 54 -13.42 -29.83 8.04
C ILE A 54 -12.47 -30.51 9.03
N PRO A 55 -11.19 -30.75 8.67
CA PRO A 55 -10.19 -31.23 9.61
C PRO A 55 -10.14 -30.31 10.85
N ARG A 56 -9.95 -30.91 12.02
CA ARG A 56 -9.85 -30.15 13.28
C ARG A 56 -8.63 -29.25 13.26
N PRO A 57 -8.79 -27.91 13.37
CA PRO A 57 -7.62 -27.03 13.49
C PRO A 57 -6.90 -27.26 14.82
N GLU A 58 -5.57 -27.26 14.79
CA GLU A 58 -4.72 -27.54 15.96
C GLU A 58 -4.37 -26.27 16.76
N ASP A 59 -4.59 -25.09 16.16
CA ASP A 59 -4.28 -23.80 16.76
C ASP A 59 -5.43 -23.25 17.63
N TYR A 60 -5.13 -22.20 18.42
CA TYR A 60 -6.10 -21.53 19.30
C TYR A 60 -7.22 -20.81 18.56
N SER A 61 -8.36 -20.62 19.26
CA SER A 61 -9.59 -20.10 18.68
C SER A 61 -9.54 -18.58 18.45
N PHE A 62 -9.03 -17.79 19.40
CA PHE A 62 -9.07 -16.33 19.36
C PHE A 62 -7.73 -15.70 18.92
N PRO A 63 -7.77 -14.69 18.06
CA PRO A 63 -8.88 -14.28 17.19
C PRO A 63 -9.00 -15.20 15.96
N SER A 64 -10.13 -15.06 15.23
CA SER A 64 -10.35 -15.80 13.98
C SER A 64 -9.44 -15.28 12.86
N GLY A 65 -8.38 -16.02 12.53
CA GLY A 65 -7.41 -15.61 11.50
C GLY A 65 -8.01 -15.48 10.10
N HIS A 66 -8.91 -16.39 9.69
CA HIS A 66 -9.60 -16.27 8.39
C HIS A 66 -10.44 -15.00 8.30
N THR A 67 -11.13 -14.63 9.38
CA THR A 67 -11.89 -13.38 9.45
C THR A 67 -10.94 -12.18 9.40
N ALA A 68 -9.87 -12.19 10.20
CA ALA A 68 -8.92 -11.09 10.28
C ALA A 68 -8.22 -10.82 8.93
N VAL A 69 -7.70 -11.85 8.27
CA VAL A 69 -7.09 -11.74 6.93
C VAL A 69 -8.06 -11.18 5.89
N SER A 70 -9.32 -11.63 5.91
CA SER A 70 -10.32 -11.19 4.93
C SER A 70 -10.71 -9.73 5.15
N PHE A 71 -10.92 -9.31 6.40
CA PHE A 71 -11.21 -7.92 6.73
C PHE A 71 -9.99 -6.99 6.56
N ALA A 72 -8.75 -7.49 6.74
CA ALA A 72 -7.55 -6.72 6.44
C ALA A 72 -7.46 -6.37 4.94
N ALA A 73 -7.75 -7.31 4.06
CA ALA A 73 -7.78 -7.04 2.62
C ALA A 73 -8.92 -6.07 2.23
N ALA A 74 -10.11 -6.22 2.81
CA ALA A 74 -11.26 -5.36 2.54
C ALA A 74 -11.01 -3.91 3.01
N SER A 75 -10.49 -3.73 4.22
CA SER A 75 -10.20 -2.43 4.80
C SER A 75 -9.03 -1.74 4.11
N ALA A 76 -7.96 -2.46 3.74
CA ALA A 76 -6.87 -1.93 2.94
C ALA A 76 -7.39 -1.37 1.60
N ALA A 77 -8.29 -2.09 0.92
CA ALA A 77 -8.94 -1.60 -0.31
C ALA A 77 -9.76 -0.33 -0.06
N TRP A 78 -10.50 -0.30 1.05
CA TRP A 78 -11.31 0.84 1.44
C TRP A 78 -10.47 2.10 1.69
N PHE A 79 -9.41 2.00 2.49
CA PHE A 79 -8.51 3.11 2.81
C PHE A 79 -7.72 3.60 1.58
N MET A 80 -7.36 2.70 0.67
CA MET A 80 -6.75 3.05 -0.63
C MET A 80 -7.76 3.64 -1.65
N LYS A 81 -8.95 4.04 -1.20
CA LYS A 81 -10.04 4.62 -2.01
C LYS A 81 -10.55 3.72 -3.15
N LYS A 82 -10.28 2.42 -3.09
CA LYS A 82 -10.82 1.41 -4.03
C LYS A 82 -12.19 0.91 -3.55
N ARG A 83 -13.18 1.82 -3.45
CA ARG A 83 -14.46 1.58 -2.80
C ARG A 83 -15.19 0.31 -3.32
N LYS A 84 -15.30 0.15 -4.63
CA LYS A 84 -15.95 -1.04 -5.24
C LYS A 84 -15.27 -2.34 -4.82
N THR A 85 -13.94 -2.39 -4.90
CA THR A 85 -13.14 -3.54 -4.46
C THR A 85 -13.27 -3.77 -2.95
N GLY A 86 -13.25 -2.71 -2.14
CA GLY A 86 -13.42 -2.79 -0.70
C GLY A 86 -14.78 -3.38 -0.31
N VAL A 87 -15.86 -2.95 -0.96
CA VAL A 87 -17.20 -3.50 -0.74
C VAL A 87 -17.28 -4.97 -1.16
N ALA A 88 -16.75 -5.32 -2.33
CA ALA A 88 -16.74 -6.72 -2.79
C ALA A 88 -15.93 -7.63 -1.83
N PHE A 89 -14.74 -7.19 -1.41
CA PHE A 89 -13.94 -7.93 -0.42
C PHE A 89 -14.63 -8.00 0.94
N GLY A 90 -15.32 -6.92 1.36
CA GLY A 90 -16.12 -6.90 2.59
C GLY A 90 -17.25 -7.91 2.57
N ALA A 91 -17.98 -8.02 1.46
CA ALA A 91 -19.03 -9.02 1.31
C ALA A 91 -18.47 -10.45 1.43
N VAL A 92 -17.35 -10.73 0.74
CA VAL A 92 -16.66 -12.03 0.86
C VAL A 92 -16.17 -12.26 2.29
N ALA A 93 -15.62 -11.23 2.95
CA ALA A 93 -15.15 -11.32 4.33
C ALA A 93 -16.30 -11.68 5.30
N CYS A 94 -17.49 -11.10 5.12
CA CYS A 94 -18.67 -11.46 5.90
C CYS A 94 -19.10 -12.93 5.68
N LEU A 95 -19.08 -13.41 4.43
CA LEU A 95 -19.38 -14.82 4.13
C LEU A 95 -18.36 -15.76 4.78
N ILE A 96 -17.05 -15.40 4.72
CA ILE A 96 -15.99 -16.16 5.39
C ILE A 96 -16.22 -16.16 6.91
N ALA A 97 -16.49 -15.00 7.51
CA ALA A 97 -16.77 -14.87 8.94
C ALA A 97 -17.93 -15.75 9.38
N PHE A 98 -19.05 -15.70 8.64
CA PHE A 98 -20.21 -16.56 8.88
C PHE A 98 -19.86 -18.05 8.76
N SER A 99 -19.08 -18.44 7.74
CA SER A 99 -18.65 -19.81 7.56
C SER A 99 -17.89 -20.38 8.76
N ARG A 100 -17.11 -19.53 9.48
CA ARG A 100 -16.36 -19.98 10.67
C ARG A 100 -17.28 -20.34 11.83
N LEU A 101 -18.39 -19.63 11.98
CA LEU A 101 -19.45 -19.95 12.96
C LEU A 101 -20.19 -21.22 12.55
N TYR A 102 -20.61 -21.30 11.29
CA TYR A 102 -21.31 -22.44 10.74
C TYR A 102 -20.54 -23.76 10.90
N LEU A 103 -19.22 -23.71 10.65
CA LEU A 103 -18.32 -24.85 10.81
C LEU A 103 -18.00 -25.20 12.27
N TYR A 104 -18.51 -24.43 13.24
CA TYR A 104 -18.32 -24.65 14.68
C TYR A 104 -16.83 -24.63 15.11
N VAL A 105 -16.00 -23.88 14.42
CA VAL A 105 -14.57 -23.79 14.73
C VAL A 105 -14.17 -22.52 15.46
N HIS A 106 -15.06 -21.52 15.54
CA HIS A 106 -14.86 -20.25 16.25
C HIS A 106 -16.12 -19.82 17.00
N TYR A 107 -15.92 -19.12 18.11
CA TYR A 107 -17.00 -18.41 18.82
C TYR A 107 -17.34 -17.10 18.09
N PRO A 108 -18.56 -16.53 18.28
CA PRO A 108 -18.89 -15.20 17.73
C PRO A 108 -17.90 -14.11 18.12
N THR A 109 -17.39 -14.14 19.37
CA THR A 109 -16.39 -13.20 19.86
C THR A 109 -15.04 -13.32 19.17
N ASP A 110 -14.64 -14.52 18.70
CA ASP A 110 -13.41 -14.71 17.93
C ASP A 110 -13.53 -14.08 16.54
N VAL A 111 -14.72 -14.18 15.95
CA VAL A 111 -15.05 -13.57 14.65
C VAL A 111 -15.06 -12.05 14.77
N LEU A 112 -15.72 -11.50 15.79
CA LEU A 112 -15.72 -10.06 16.06
C LEU A 112 -14.31 -9.53 16.33
N GLY A 113 -13.51 -10.23 17.15
CA GLY A 113 -12.11 -9.91 17.38
C GLY A 113 -11.30 -9.92 16.07
N GLY A 114 -11.46 -10.98 15.27
CA GLY A 114 -10.83 -11.06 13.95
C GLY A 114 -11.20 -9.91 13.02
N MET A 115 -12.47 -9.49 13.02
CA MET A 115 -12.91 -8.32 12.23
C MET A 115 -12.21 -7.04 12.67
N VAL A 116 -12.18 -6.75 13.97
CA VAL A 116 -11.53 -5.53 14.52
C VAL A 116 -10.04 -5.53 14.20
N PHE A 117 -9.34 -6.62 14.51
CA PHE A 117 -7.89 -6.71 14.22
C PHE A 117 -7.60 -6.67 12.72
N GLY A 118 -8.42 -7.26 11.87
CA GLY A 118 -8.31 -7.17 10.43
C GLY A 118 -8.46 -5.74 9.91
N ILE A 119 -9.45 -5.00 10.38
CA ILE A 119 -9.65 -3.59 10.01
C ILE A 119 -8.43 -2.73 10.44
N LEU A 120 -7.94 -2.93 11.65
CA LEU A 120 -6.75 -2.24 12.16
C LEU A 120 -5.51 -2.57 11.32
N ALA A 121 -5.31 -3.84 10.98
CA ALA A 121 -4.19 -4.27 10.14
C ALA A 121 -4.23 -3.63 8.74
N GLY A 122 -5.41 -3.53 8.12
CA GLY A 122 -5.59 -2.85 6.85
C GLY A 122 -5.29 -1.34 6.93
N TYR A 123 -5.66 -0.70 8.03
CA TYR A 123 -5.33 0.70 8.28
C TYR A 123 -3.82 0.91 8.47
N VAL A 124 -3.16 0.06 9.27
CA VAL A 124 -1.71 0.10 9.47
C VAL A 124 -0.98 -0.10 8.13
N GLY A 125 -1.40 -1.08 7.32
CA GLY A 125 -0.84 -1.30 5.99
C GLY A 125 -0.98 -0.07 5.09
N TYR A 126 -2.13 0.60 5.12
CA TYR A 126 -2.34 1.87 4.41
C TYR A 126 -1.38 2.97 4.89
N LEU A 127 -1.23 3.17 6.20
CA LEU A 127 -0.33 4.19 6.76
C LEU A 127 1.13 3.94 6.37
N ILE A 128 1.60 2.70 6.46
CA ILE A 128 2.97 2.32 6.08
C ILE A 128 3.23 2.66 4.62
N VAL A 129 2.31 2.28 3.72
CA VAL A 129 2.46 2.55 2.29
C VAL A 129 2.45 4.05 2.00
N LYS A 130 1.56 4.82 2.64
CA LYS A 130 1.52 6.28 2.49
C LYS A 130 2.81 6.95 2.97
N PHE A 131 3.35 6.52 4.08
CA PHE A 131 4.64 7.00 4.58
C PHE A 131 5.78 6.71 3.60
N LEU A 132 5.83 5.50 3.05
CA LEU A 132 6.85 5.12 2.06
C LEU A 132 6.72 5.93 0.76
N GLU A 133 5.50 6.14 0.25
CA GLU A 133 5.25 6.99 -0.92
C GLU A 133 5.75 8.42 -0.70
N ALA A 134 5.44 9.03 0.44
CA ALA A 134 5.87 10.38 0.77
C ALA A 134 7.41 10.49 0.82
N LYS A 135 8.07 9.52 1.47
CA LYS A 135 9.53 9.48 1.58
C LYS A 135 10.23 9.32 0.22
N LEU A 136 9.68 8.46 -0.65
CA LEU A 136 10.22 8.25 -2.00
C LEU A 136 10.00 9.45 -2.92
N SER A 137 8.86 10.14 -2.80
CA SER A 137 8.56 11.35 -3.56
C SER A 137 9.47 12.51 -3.14
N GLY A 138 9.74 12.68 -1.85
CA GLY A 138 10.68 13.68 -1.34
C GLY A 138 12.10 13.48 -1.89
N ARG A 139 12.57 12.23 -1.94
CA ARG A 139 13.89 11.91 -2.53
C ARG A 139 13.98 12.23 -4.03
N LYS A 140 12.93 11.95 -4.80
CA LYS A 140 12.87 12.27 -6.22
C LYS A 140 12.90 13.79 -6.48
N ASN A 141 12.16 14.56 -5.68
CA ASN A 141 12.13 16.01 -5.80
C ASN A 141 13.47 16.63 -5.45
N ALA A 142 14.16 16.17 -4.40
CA ALA A 142 15.50 16.61 -4.04
C ALA A 142 16.52 16.31 -5.16
N GLY A 143 16.50 15.10 -5.72
CA GLY A 143 17.37 14.73 -6.85
C GLY A 143 17.12 15.57 -8.11
N ASN A 144 15.86 15.89 -8.42
CA ASN A 144 15.52 16.75 -9.55
C ASN A 144 15.93 18.21 -9.32
N GLN A 145 15.91 18.71 -8.11
CA GLN A 145 16.40 20.05 -7.78
C GLN A 145 17.93 20.17 -7.96
N ILE A 146 18.68 19.18 -7.48
CA ILE A 146 20.13 19.13 -7.66
C ILE A 146 20.48 19.13 -9.17
N ARG A 147 19.83 18.30 -9.97
CA ARG A 147 20.00 18.26 -11.42
C ARG A 147 19.72 19.60 -12.09
N ARG A 148 18.65 20.30 -11.70
CA ARG A 148 18.34 21.63 -12.25
C ARG A 148 19.40 22.66 -11.91
N HIS A 149 19.98 22.61 -10.71
CA HIS A 149 21.07 23.51 -10.32
C HIS A 149 22.36 23.24 -11.09
N GLU A 150 22.66 22.03 -11.49
CA GLU A 150 23.81 21.66 -12.31
C GLU A 150 23.64 22.05 -13.80
N GLU A 151 22.42 21.99 -14.34
CA GLU A 151 22.13 22.30 -15.74
C GLU A 151 22.10 23.82 -16.04
N ILE A 152 21.76 24.67 -15.06
CA ILE A 152 21.67 26.13 -15.24
C ILE A 152 23.00 26.76 -15.58
N PRO A 153 24.15 26.49 -14.91
CA PRO A 153 25.44 27.07 -15.27
C PRO A 153 25.93 26.62 -16.63
N ALA A 154 25.73 25.36 -17.01
CA ALA A 154 26.14 24.83 -18.31
C ALA A 154 25.40 25.50 -19.49
N ARG A 155 24.10 25.77 -19.34
CA ARG A 155 23.32 26.50 -20.35
C ARG A 155 23.76 27.97 -20.50
N LYS A 156 24.06 28.64 -19.37
CA LYS A 156 24.49 30.05 -19.37
C LYS A 156 25.87 30.22 -20.02
N PHE A 157 26.75 29.24 -19.84
CA PHE A 157 28.07 29.25 -20.48
C PHE A 157 27.96 29.00 -21.99
N ARG A 158 27.07 28.14 -22.43
CA ARG A 158 26.88 27.82 -23.86
C ARG A 158 26.19 28.95 -24.65
N SER A 159 25.29 29.74 -24.03
CA SER A 159 24.67 30.92 -24.68
C SER A 159 25.61 32.12 -24.73
N GLY A 160 26.45 32.32 -23.72
CA GLY A 160 27.43 33.42 -23.70
C GLY A 160 28.57 33.29 -24.72
N SER A 161 28.90 32.07 -25.16
CA SER A 161 29.88 31.82 -26.21
C SER A 161 29.33 32.15 -27.62
N TYR A 162 28.02 32.07 -27.81
CA TYR A 162 27.38 32.32 -29.10
C TYR A 162 27.17 33.83 -29.37
N GLU A 163 26.96 34.63 -28.32
CA GLU A 163 26.84 36.10 -28.47
C GLU A 163 28.17 36.80 -28.68
N ARG A 164 29.30 36.24 -28.17
CA ARG A 164 30.63 36.84 -28.37
C ARG A 164 31.16 36.70 -29.79
N GLY A 165 30.63 35.79 -30.62
CA GLY A 165 30.99 35.61 -32.03
C GLY A 165 30.28 36.56 -33.01
N ARG A 166 29.21 37.26 -32.59
CA ARG A 166 28.34 38.03 -33.48
C ARG A 166 28.57 39.56 -33.45
N THR A 167 29.44 40.08 -32.57
CA THR A 167 29.65 41.51 -32.40
C THR A 167 30.92 42.05 -33.07
N MET A 168 31.63 41.27 -33.91
CA MET A 168 32.86 41.70 -34.58
C MET A 168 32.71 41.98 -36.07
N GLU A 169 31.49 42.04 -36.60
CA GLU A 169 31.31 42.32 -38.02
C GLU A 169 30.15 43.29 -38.25
N LYS A 170 30.46 44.59 -38.24
CA LYS A 170 29.90 45.67 -39.07
C LYS A 170 30.35 47.03 -38.55
N LYS A 171 31.40 47.54 -39.10
CA LYS A 171 31.58 49.00 -39.34
C LYS A 171 31.43 49.23 -40.84
N PRO A 172 30.39 49.86 -41.31
CA PRO A 172 30.39 50.48 -42.62
C PRO A 172 30.74 51.97 -42.50
N GLY A 173 31.45 52.36 -43.47
CA GLY A 173 32.01 53.65 -43.66
C GLY A 173 31.08 54.85 -43.66
N MET A 174 31.72 55.91 -43.27
CA MET A 174 31.35 57.30 -43.38
C MET A 174 31.10 57.68 -44.84
N SER A 175 29.96 58.18 -45.18
CA SER A 175 29.77 58.96 -46.38
C SER A 175 29.19 60.31 -45.98
N LEU A 176 30.08 61.33 -46.11
CA LEU A 176 29.70 62.71 -46.22
C LEU A 176 28.91 62.91 -47.53
N SER A 177 27.83 63.64 -47.50
CA SER A 177 27.39 64.47 -48.60
C SER A 177 26.71 65.73 -48.05
N LEU A 178 27.40 66.79 -48.33
CA LEU A 178 26.86 68.15 -48.31
C LEU A 178 25.81 68.29 -49.41
N SER A 179 24.81 69.17 -49.18
CA SER A 179 24.38 70.27 -50.07
C SER A 179 22.94 70.65 -49.89
N PHE A 180 22.83 71.95 -49.64
CA PHE A 180 21.79 72.96 -49.91
C PHE A 180 20.43 72.84 -49.33
#